data_9c44b928d311c10b294b733ac4e2402e
#
_entry.id   9c44b928d311c10b294b733ac4e2402e
#
_cell.length_a   1.000
_cell.length_b   1.000
_cell.length_c   1.000
_cell.angle_alpha   90.00
_cell.angle_beta   90.00
_cell.angle_gamma   90.00
#
_symmetry.space_group_name_H-M   'P 1'
#
loop_
_entity.id
_entity.type
_entity.pdbx_description
1 polymer ?
#
loop_
_entity_poly.entity_id
_entity_poly.type
_entity_poly.pdbx_seq_one_letter_code
_entity_poly.pdbx_strand_id
1 'polypeptide(L)'
;MKGFKKQELEEQGFMGRLFGSKPQQNAFAEINNILTEAKSAQELTKDAAAAIFKKWGCKFSDTNMDQRSAIYRKVADNAFSGAQSKDDPILNDRAHMAEILEIPENLCRLADNGAKKSAYFSRCRGLVTGGENLTIAAINELFGYDYEDGFDFRKQVFNDYFNGEFDRIADAKRFTPEDEQQLRDMCAKLDIPYEFKANIDNALTKYRYLWNAENAPLGNVKVDFPLEDGEICHAAGQAALCEVKTVAKEDNYYQLTRKLRIDETISFKGEHIEHPQVMEETAVIIDAGYLFLTNSRIIYLSKKLAKQIRLDDLKTADLSTNIIEAHQNDGQSLSFKMQDDAAEVMFAILRRILKDRNQK
;
A
#
# COMPACT_ATOMS: atom_id res chain seq x y z
N MET A 1 -27.54 0.01 -21.89
CA MET A 1 -27.10 0.12 -20.48
C MET A 1 -25.75 -0.60 -20.30
N LYS A 2 -24.89 -0.13 -19.40
CA LYS A 2 -23.59 -0.77 -19.09
C LYS A 2 -23.78 -2.19 -18.53
N GLY A 3 -22.83 -3.10 -18.78
CA GLY A 3 -22.87 -4.47 -18.24
C GLY A 3 -23.84 -5.43 -18.95
N PHE A 4 -24.71 -4.92 -19.78
CA PHE A 4 -25.51 -5.75 -20.67
C PHE A 4 -24.73 -6.03 -21.96
N LYS A 5 -24.79 -7.29 -22.44
CA LYS A 5 -24.17 -7.72 -23.68
C LYS A 5 -25.24 -8.48 -24.48
N LYS A 6 -25.26 -8.30 -25.81
CA LYS A 6 -26.17 -8.98 -26.67
C LYS A 6 -26.00 -10.50 -26.51
N GLN A 7 -27.10 -11.21 -26.35
CA GLN A 7 -27.16 -12.65 -26.18
C GLN A 7 -27.82 -13.25 -27.41
N GLU A 8 -27.33 -14.40 -27.87
CA GLU A 8 -27.98 -15.18 -28.92
C GLU A 8 -29.19 -15.89 -28.33
N LEU A 9 -30.25 -15.96 -29.10
CA LEU A 9 -31.45 -16.71 -28.76
C LEU A 9 -31.22 -18.17 -29.08
N GLU A 10 -31.53 -19.06 -28.17
CA GLU A 10 -31.45 -20.49 -28.42
C GLU A 10 -32.46 -20.93 -29.49
N GLU A 11 -32.00 -21.73 -30.45
CA GLU A 11 -32.90 -22.35 -31.44
C GLU A 11 -33.76 -23.41 -30.77
N GLN A 12 -35.00 -23.48 -31.18
CA GLN A 12 -35.93 -24.52 -30.77
C GLN A 12 -35.45 -25.88 -31.29
N GLY A 13 -35.00 -26.77 -30.38
CA GLY A 13 -34.55 -28.12 -30.74
C GLY A 13 -35.66 -28.93 -31.41
N PHE A 14 -35.27 -30.03 -32.10
CA PHE A 14 -36.21 -30.90 -32.84
C PHE A 14 -37.40 -31.36 -31.97
N MET A 15 -37.15 -31.81 -30.75
CA MET A 15 -38.22 -32.24 -29.82
C MET A 15 -39.12 -31.06 -29.41
N GLY A 16 -38.52 -29.89 -29.18
CA GLY A 16 -39.30 -28.68 -28.88
C GLY A 16 -40.21 -28.25 -30.01
N ARG A 17 -39.79 -28.38 -31.27
CA ARG A 17 -40.63 -28.13 -32.44
C ARG A 17 -41.81 -29.12 -32.54
N LEU A 18 -41.58 -30.39 -32.17
CA LEU A 18 -42.59 -31.44 -32.23
C LEU A 18 -43.65 -31.29 -31.12
N PHE A 19 -43.27 -30.87 -29.94
CA PHE A 19 -44.11 -30.72 -28.75
C PHE A 19 -44.51 -29.27 -28.45
N GLY A 20 -44.14 -28.29 -29.28
CA GLY A 20 -44.45 -26.88 -29.08
C GLY A 20 -43.77 -26.21 -27.88
N SER A 21 -42.76 -26.88 -27.26
CA SER A 21 -42.04 -26.28 -26.13
C SER A 21 -41.04 -25.23 -26.61
N LYS A 22 -41.08 -24.05 -26.03
CA LYS A 22 -40.17 -22.93 -26.34
C LYS A 22 -39.10 -22.80 -25.26
N PRO A 23 -37.85 -22.45 -25.65
CA PRO A 23 -36.83 -22.20 -24.64
C PRO A 23 -37.18 -20.94 -23.83
N GLN A 24 -37.63 -21.13 -22.57
CA GLN A 24 -38.08 -20.03 -21.71
C GLN A 24 -36.95 -19.02 -21.37
N GLN A 25 -35.72 -19.48 -21.37
CA GLN A 25 -34.54 -18.61 -21.18
C GLN A 25 -34.40 -17.53 -22.26
N ASN A 26 -34.97 -17.75 -23.44
CA ASN A 26 -35.00 -16.74 -24.51
C ASN A 26 -35.80 -15.48 -24.12
N ALA A 27 -36.76 -15.59 -23.22
CA ALA A 27 -37.44 -14.40 -22.69
C ALA A 27 -36.49 -13.46 -21.98
N PHE A 28 -35.59 -14.00 -21.14
CA PHE A 28 -34.59 -13.21 -20.41
C PHE A 28 -33.47 -12.71 -21.32
N ALA A 29 -33.07 -13.50 -22.32
CA ALA A 29 -32.12 -13.08 -23.35
C ALA A 29 -32.68 -11.92 -24.21
N GLU A 30 -33.96 -11.97 -24.60
CA GLU A 30 -34.59 -10.89 -25.33
C GLU A 30 -34.74 -9.61 -24.53
N ILE A 31 -35.12 -9.69 -23.24
CA ILE A 31 -35.12 -8.57 -22.29
C ILE A 31 -33.70 -7.99 -22.13
N ASN A 32 -32.71 -8.85 -21.93
CA ASN A 32 -31.31 -8.41 -21.81
C ASN A 32 -30.84 -7.69 -23.08
N ASN A 33 -31.27 -8.15 -24.29
CA ASN A 33 -30.90 -7.51 -25.53
C ASN A 33 -31.55 -6.14 -25.72
N ILE A 34 -32.80 -5.97 -25.29
CA ILE A 34 -33.47 -4.67 -25.27
C ILE A 34 -32.71 -3.71 -24.33
N LEU A 35 -32.39 -4.17 -23.11
CA LEU A 35 -31.65 -3.37 -22.13
C LEU A 35 -30.21 -3.06 -22.59
N THR A 36 -29.63 -3.86 -23.47
CA THR A 36 -28.31 -3.57 -24.07
C THR A 36 -28.35 -2.27 -24.89
N GLU A 37 -29.44 -2.02 -25.61
CA GLU A 37 -29.62 -0.86 -26.49
C GLU A 37 -30.27 0.33 -25.78
N ALA A 38 -30.97 0.09 -24.67
CA ALA A 38 -31.71 1.10 -23.92
C ALA A 38 -30.78 2.05 -23.15
N LYS A 39 -31.21 3.30 -22.98
CA LYS A 39 -30.55 4.29 -22.08
C LYS A 39 -31.04 4.17 -20.64
N SER A 40 -32.31 3.79 -20.45
CA SER A 40 -32.97 3.56 -19.17
C SER A 40 -33.79 2.30 -19.22
N ALA A 41 -33.91 1.58 -18.12
CA ALA A 41 -34.72 0.39 -18.04
C ALA A 41 -36.23 0.68 -18.23
N GLN A 42 -36.67 1.92 -18.04
CA GLN A 42 -38.04 2.35 -18.26
C GLN A 42 -38.44 2.30 -19.73
N GLU A 43 -37.50 2.19 -20.68
CA GLU A 43 -37.81 1.97 -22.11
C GLU A 43 -38.45 0.60 -22.36
N LEU A 44 -38.22 -0.39 -21.50
CA LEU A 44 -38.93 -1.67 -21.50
C LEU A 44 -40.26 -1.51 -20.76
N THR A 45 -41.34 -1.30 -21.47
CA THR A 45 -42.67 -1.18 -20.84
C THR A 45 -43.17 -2.53 -20.31
N LYS A 46 -44.08 -2.49 -19.32
CA LYS A 46 -44.70 -3.70 -18.77
C LYS A 46 -45.39 -4.54 -19.85
N ASP A 47 -46.08 -3.88 -20.78
CA ASP A 47 -46.78 -4.56 -21.87
C ASP A 47 -45.82 -5.25 -22.86
N ALA A 48 -44.69 -4.59 -23.15
CA ALA A 48 -43.65 -5.19 -23.99
C ALA A 48 -43.01 -6.40 -23.30
N ALA A 49 -42.70 -6.30 -22.02
CA ALA A 49 -42.18 -7.41 -21.22
C ALA A 49 -43.17 -8.57 -21.13
N ALA A 50 -44.46 -8.29 -20.87
CA ALA A 50 -45.53 -9.30 -20.84
C ALA A 50 -45.68 -10.00 -22.20
N ALA A 51 -45.57 -9.26 -23.31
CA ALA A 51 -45.62 -9.84 -24.67
C ALA A 51 -44.42 -10.80 -24.91
N ILE A 52 -43.23 -10.45 -24.45
CA ILE A 52 -42.02 -11.30 -24.51
C ILE A 52 -42.21 -12.57 -23.67
N PHE A 53 -42.66 -12.47 -22.42
CA PHE A 53 -42.90 -13.64 -21.57
C PHE A 53 -43.95 -14.56 -22.17
N LYS A 54 -45.05 -13.99 -22.74
CA LYS A 54 -46.07 -14.75 -23.45
C LYS A 54 -45.53 -15.42 -24.72
N LYS A 55 -44.73 -14.71 -25.52
CA LYS A 55 -44.08 -15.23 -26.73
C LYS A 55 -43.27 -16.49 -26.45
N TRP A 56 -42.53 -16.51 -25.39
CA TRP A 56 -41.64 -17.63 -25.03
C TRP A 56 -42.28 -18.63 -24.06
N GLY A 57 -43.53 -18.41 -23.65
CA GLY A 57 -44.24 -19.26 -22.69
C GLY A 57 -43.59 -19.27 -21.30
N CYS A 58 -42.86 -18.19 -20.98
CA CYS A 58 -42.17 -18.07 -19.71
C CYS A 58 -43.16 -17.77 -18.58
N LYS A 59 -43.12 -18.59 -17.53
CA LYS A 59 -43.83 -18.35 -16.27
C LYS A 59 -42.81 -18.14 -15.18
N PHE A 60 -43.07 -17.16 -14.32
CA PHE A 60 -42.20 -16.94 -13.19
C PHE A 60 -42.30 -18.08 -12.17
N SER A 61 -41.15 -18.59 -11.78
CA SER A 61 -41.00 -19.68 -10.82
C SER A 61 -39.64 -19.55 -10.12
N ASP A 62 -39.44 -20.37 -9.11
CA ASP A 62 -38.14 -20.41 -8.42
C ASP A 62 -37.00 -20.85 -9.34
N THR A 63 -37.31 -21.67 -10.38
CA THR A 63 -36.29 -22.17 -11.33
C THR A 63 -35.68 -21.09 -12.23
N ASN A 64 -36.31 -19.91 -12.36
CA ASN A 64 -35.79 -18.78 -13.14
C ASN A 64 -35.47 -17.54 -12.28
N MET A 65 -35.53 -17.67 -10.95
CA MET A 65 -35.25 -16.57 -10.03
C MET A 65 -33.82 -16.04 -10.19
N ASP A 66 -32.84 -16.90 -10.42
CA ASP A 66 -31.45 -16.49 -10.62
C ASP A 66 -31.28 -15.62 -11.87
N GLN A 67 -31.97 -15.97 -12.98
CA GLN A 67 -31.91 -15.20 -14.22
C GLN A 67 -32.57 -13.83 -14.06
N ARG A 68 -33.74 -13.79 -13.42
CA ARG A 68 -34.44 -12.54 -13.10
C ARG A 68 -33.58 -11.64 -12.21
N SER A 69 -33.05 -12.22 -11.14
CA SER A 69 -32.17 -11.51 -10.18
C SER A 69 -30.88 -11.02 -10.86
N ALA A 70 -30.31 -11.78 -11.80
CA ALA A 70 -29.11 -11.35 -12.52
C ALA A 70 -29.35 -10.12 -13.40
N ILE A 71 -30.53 -10.05 -14.07
CA ILE A 71 -30.93 -8.85 -14.83
C ILE A 71 -31.13 -7.67 -13.88
N TYR A 72 -31.88 -7.88 -12.80
CA TYR A 72 -32.12 -6.83 -11.81
C TYR A 72 -30.82 -6.25 -11.22
N ARG A 73 -29.86 -7.10 -10.85
CA ARG A 73 -28.54 -6.66 -10.34
C ARG A 73 -27.83 -5.72 -11.32
N LYS A 74 -27.81 -6.06 -12.60
CA LYS A 74 -27.23 -5.19 -13.64
C LYS A 74 -27.95 -3.86 -13.76
N VAL A 75 -29.27 -3.83 -13.61
CA VAL A 75 -30.03 -2.57 -13.59
C VAL A 75 -29.69 -1.76 -12.35
N ALA A 76 -29.62 -2.39 -11.18
CA ALA A 76 -29.21 -1.72 -9.95
C ALA A 76 -27.78 -1.14 -10.04
N ASP A 77 -26.84 -1.92 -10.60
CA ASP A 77 -25.46 -1.45 -10.82
C ASP A 77 -25.42 -0.23 -11.75
N ASN A 78 -26.23 -0.23 -12.84
CA ASN A 78 -26.34 0.92 -13.74
C ASN A 78 -26.95 2.14 -13.07
N ALA A 79 -28.04 1.94 -12.30
CA ALA A 79 -28.73 3.01 -11.63
C ALA A 79 -27.83 3.72 -10.62
N PHE A 80 -27.16 2.97 -9.72
CA PHE A 80 -26.27 3.57 -8.72
C PHE A 80 -24.99 4.14 -9.31
N SER A 81 -24.39 3.49 -10.30
CA SER A 81 -23.18 4.03 -10.95
C SER A 81 -23.44 5.25 -11.82
N GLY A 82 -24.64 5.36 -12.41
CA GLY A 82 -25.05 6.46 -13.28
C GLY A 82 -25.59 7.69 -12.54
N ALA A 83 -26.21 7.50 -11.37
CA ALA A 83 -26.87 8.56 -10.63
C ALA A 83 -25.92 9.69 -10.24
N GLN A 84 -26.37 10.94 -10.41
CA GLN A 84 -25.62 12.16 -10.03
C GLN A 84 -26.13 12.80 -8.73
N SER A 85 -27.33 12.42 -8.30
CA SER A 85 -27.96 12.89 -7.05
C SER A 85 -28.88 11.81 -6.50
N LYS A 86 -29.32 11.93 -5.25
CA LYS A 86 -30.28 11.02 -4.61
C LYS A 86 -31.65 11.00 -5.33
N ASP A 87 -31.99 12.10 -6.01
CA ASP A 87 -33.28 12.25 -6.73
C ASP A 87 -33.13 12.01 -8.24
N ASP A 88 -32.01 11.44 -8.69
CA ASP A 88 -31.74 11.17 -10.09
C ASP A 88 -32.80 10.16 -10.64
N PRO A 89 -33.51 10.49 -11.75
CA PRO A 89 -34.53 9.62 -12.31
C PRO A 89 -34.06 8.21 -12.66
N ILE A 90 -32.77 8.02 -12.96
CA ILE A 90 -32.19 6.70 -13.26
C ILE A 90 -32.33 5.73 -12.07
N LEU A 91 -32.45 6.23 -10.85
CA LEU A 91 -32.67 5.41 -9.65
C LEU A 91 -34.06 4.73 -9.67
N ASN A 92 -35.04 5.25 -10.43
CA ASN A 92 -36.35 4.64 -10.58
C ASN A 92 -36.33 3.39 -11.46
N ASP A 93 -35.28 3.19 -12.28
CA ASP A 93 -35.11 1.99 -13.10
C ASP A 93 -35.17 0.71 -12.28
N ARG A 94 -34.71 0.75 -11.03
CA ARG A 94 -34.72 -0.39 -10.09
C ARG A 94 -36.14 -0.80 -9.73
N ALA A 95 -36.95 0.14 -9.27
CA ALA A 95 -38.35 -0.14 -8.92
C ALA A 95 -39.14 -0.67 -10.11
N HIS A 96 -38.95 -0.05 -11.27
CA HIS A 96 -39.57 -0.48 -12.55
C HIS A 96 -39.22 -1.93 -12.93
N MET A 97 -37.93 -2.29 -12.88
CA MET A 97 -37.49 -3.64 -13.19
C MET A 97 -37.84 -4.66 -12.13
N ALA A 98 -37.86 -4.26 -10.85
CA ALA A 98 -38.34 -5.14 -9.76
C ALA A 98 -39.78 -5.58 -10.01
N GLU A 99 -40.63 -4.65 -10.47
CA GLU A 99 -42.02 -4.94 -10.78
C GLU A 99 -42.15 -5.81 -12.02
N ILE A 100 -41.46 -5.47 -13.15
CA ILE A 100 -41.47 -6.28 -14.39
C ILE A 100 -40.99 -7.71 -14.17
N LEU A 101 -39.95 -7.89 -13.39
CA LEU A 101 -39.34 -9.19 -13.15
C LEU A 101 -39.89 -9.91 -11.91
N GLU A 102 -40.85 -9.31 -11.21
CA GLU A 102 -41.45 -9.83 -9.95
C GLU A 102 -40.38 -10.28 -8.96
N ILE A 103 -39.38 -9.41 -8.69
CA ILE A 103 -38.31 -9.72 -7.75
C ILE A 103 -38.79 -9.49 -6.32
N PRO A 104 -38.63 -10.46 -5.43
CA PRO A 104 -38.93 -10.28 -4.01
C PRO A 104 -38.14 -9.14 -3.37
N GLU A 105 -38.77 -8.38 -2.47
CA GLU A 105 -38.16 -7.19 -1.83
C GLU A 105 -36.82 -7.48 -1.15
N ASN A 106 -36.69 -8.62 -0.48
CA ASN A 106 -35.46 -9.03 0.18
C ASN A 106 -34.30 -9.21 -0.82
N LEU A 107 -34.57 -9.72 -2.04
CA LEU A 107 -33.57 -9.87 -3.10
C LEU A 107 -33.24 -8.52 -3.75
N CYS A 108 -34.26 -7.65 -3.94
CA CYS A 108 -34.02 -6.26 -4.38
C CYS A 108 -33.08 -5.57 -3.41
N ARG A 109 -33.38 -5.59 -2.10
CA ARG A 109 -32.55 -4.96 -1.08
C ARG A 109 -31.11 -5.49 -1.06
N LEU A 110 -30.93 -6.80 -1.21
CA LEU A 110 -29.59 -7.40 -1.26
C LEU A 110 -28.80 -6.92 -2.50
N ALA A 111 -29.43 -6.91 -3.66
CA ALA A 111 -28.81 -6.45 -4.92
C ALA A 111 -28.49 -4.95 -4.84
N ASP A 112 -29.44 -4.14 -4.39
CA ASP A 112 -29.28 -2.70 -4.22
C ASP A 112 -28.14 -2.35 -3.27
N ASN A 113 -28.03 -3.01 -2.13
CA ASN A 113 -26.93 -2.80 -1.20
C ASN A 113 -25.56 -3.14 -1.83
N GLY A 114 -25.48 -4.22 -2.59
CA GLY A 114 -24.26 -4.59 -3.32
C GLY A 114 -23.87 -3.56 -4.37
N ALA A 115 -24.83 -3.16 -5.21
CA ALA A 115 -24.63 -2.16 -6.25
C ALA A 115 -24.25 -0.78 -5.70
N LYS A 116 -24.95 -0.35 -4.66
CA LYS A 116 -24.69 0.89 -3.92
C LYS A 116 -23.25 0.94 -3.38
N LYS A 117 -22.83 -0.13 -2.72
CA LYS A 117 -21.49 -0.30 -2.19
C LYS A 117 -20.41 -0.22 -3.27
N SER A 118 -20.61 -0.95 -4.37
CA SER A 118 -19.71 -0.96 -5.52
C SER A 118 -19.59 0.42 -6.18
N ALA A 119 -20.73 1.10 -6.36
CA ALA A 119 -20.75 2.44 -6.94
C ALA A 119 -20.08 3.48 -6.03
N TYR A 120 -20.33 3.45 -4.73
CA TYR A 120 -19.64 4.31 -3.75
C TYR A 120 -18.12 4.15 -3.83
N PHE A 121 -17.66 2.91 -3.82
CA PHE A 121 -16.23 2.57 -3.93
C PHE A 121 -15.62 3.12 -5.23
N SER A 122 -16.33 2.93 -6.35
CA SER A 122 -15.89 3.44 -7.65
C SER A 122 -15.75 4.96 -7.68
N ARG A 123 -16.69 5.68 -7.07
CA ARG A 123 -16.63 7.15 -6.98
C ARG A 123 -15.51 7.64 -6.08
N CYS A 124 -15.31 7.00 -4.93
CA CYS A 124 -14.16 7.31 -4.07
C CYS A 124 -12.82 7.11 -4.81
N ARG A 125 -12.70 6.04 -5.61
CA ARG A 125 -11.54 5.86 -6.50
C ARG A 125 -11.44 6.98 -7.54
N GLY A 126 -12.56 7.38 -8.13
CA GLY A 126 -12.60 8.50 -9.06
C GLY A 126 -12.11 9.81 -8.47
N LEU A 127 -12.40 10.09 -7.19
CA LEU A 127 -11.88 11.27 -6.49
C LEU A 127 -10.35 11.29 -6.43
N VAL A 128 -9.75 10.14 -6.14
CA VAL A 128 -8.29 10.01 -6.06
C VAL A 128 -7.65 10.16 -7.44
N THR A 129 -8.22 9.51 -8.46
CA THR A 129 -7.69 9.52 -9.84
C THR A 129 -8.04 10.76 -10.65
N GLY A 130 -8.89 11.65 -10.14
CA GLY A 130 -9.38 12.84 -10.84
C GLY A 130 -10.47 12.56 -11.88
N GLY A 131 -11.08 11.36 -11.86
CA GLY A 131 -12.18 10.99 -12.74
C GLY A 131 -13.58 11.22 -12.17
N GLU A 132 -13.68 11.77 -10.94
CA GLU A 132 -14.95 12.11 -10.28
C GLU A 132 -15.03 13.63 -10.02
N ASN A 133 -16.21 14.17 -10.28
CA ASN A 133 -16.47 15.61 -10.10
C ASN A 133 -17.30 15.93 -8.84
N LEU A 134 -17.94 14.90 -8.24
CA LEU A 134 -18.67 15.09 -6.98
C LEU A 134 -17.70 15.17 -5.81
N THR A 135 -18.06 15.95 -4.81
CA THR A 135 -17.35 15.95 -3.51
C THR A 135 -17.75 14.71 -2.70
N ILE A 136 -16.93 14.34 -1.70
CA ILE A 136 -17.27 13.21 -0.82
C ILE A 136 -18.60 13.44 -0.09
N ALA A 137 -18.92 14.68 0.28
CA ALA A 137 -20.19 15.01 0.90
C ALA A 137 -21.39 14.74 -0.05
N ALA A 138 -21.25 15.11 -1.32
CA ALA A 138 -22.28 14.83 -2.33
C ALA A 138 -22.40 13.33 -2.62
N ILE A 139 -21.30 12.60 -2.61
CA ILE A 139 -21.29 11.13 -2.75
C ILE A 139 -21.99 10.49 -1.54
N ASN A 140 -21.69 10.93 -0.33
CA ASN A 140 -22.36 10.44 0.87
C ASN A 140 -23.87 10.69 0.83
N GLU A 141 -24.31 11.91 0.43
CA GLU A 141 -25.71 12.24 0.28
C GLU A 141 -26.40 11.37 -0.78
N LEU A 142 -25.76 11.18 -1.95
CA LEU A 142 -26.27 10.33 -3.04
C LEU A 142 -26.57 8.91 -2.58
N PHE A 143 -25.68 8.34 -1.78
CA PHE A 143 -25.81 6.97 -1.30
C PHE A 143 -26.53 6.87 0.06
N GLY A 144 -26.85 8.00 0.71
CA GLY A 144 -27.44 8.04 2.05
C GLY A 144 -26.55 7.36 3.08
N TYR A 145 -25.24 7.56 2.97
CA TYR A 145 -24.26 7.18 3.99
C TYR A 145 -23.97 8.39 4.88
N ASP A 146 -23.83 8.16 6.17
CA ASP A 146 -23.22 9.14 7.04
C ASP A 146 -21.68 9.07 6.97
N TYR A 147 -21.01 9.86 7.81
CA TYR A 147 -19.55 9.89 7.83
C TYR A 147 -18.96 8.52 8.19
N GLU A 148 -19.52 7.87 9.21
CA GLU A 148 -19.02 6.60 9.74
C GLU A 148 -19.28 5.44 8.77
N ASP A 149 -20.48 5.37 8.18
CA ASP A 149 -20.85 4.35 7.20
C ASP A 149 -19.89 4.31 6.00
N GLY A 150 -19.48 5.50 5.53
CA GLY A 150 -18.58 5.64 4.38
C GLY A 150 -17.09 5.52 4.73
N PHE A 151 -16.72 5.67 6.00
CA PHE A 151 -15.33 5.82 6.44
C PHE A 151 -14.45 4.63 6.06
N ASP A 152 -14.90 3.42 6.38
CA ASP A 152 -14.12 2.21 6.09
C ASP A 152 -13.88 2.01 4.58
N PHE A 153 -14.85 2.38 3.73
CA PHE A 153 -14.68 2.31 2.27
C PHE A 153 -13.64 3.32 1.78
N ARG A 154 -13.70 4.57 2.30
CA ARG A 154 -12.74 5.62 1.95
C ARG A 154 -11.33 5.23 2.37
N LYS A 155 -11.21 4.70 3.59
CA LYS A 155 -9.94 4.20 4.12
C LYS A 155 -9.40 3.02 3.31
N GLN A 156 -10.26 2.11 2.86
CA GLN A 156 -9.85 1.01 1.99
C GLN A 156 -9.35 1.53 0.63
N VAL A 157 -10.06 2.50 0.01
CA VAL A 157 -9.61 3.13 -1.23
C VAL A 157 -8.24 3.79 -1.04
N PHE A 158 -8.06 4.53 0.06
CA PHE A 158 -6.75 5.10 0.39
C PHE A 158 -5.67 4.04 0.49
N ASN A 159 -5.91 2.96 1.24
CA ASN A 159 -4.94 1.89 1.43
C ASN A 159 -4.55 1.20 0.13
N ASP A 160 -5.51 1.00 -0.80
CA ASP A 160 -5.26 0.40 -2.12
C ASP A 160 -4.22 1.21 -2.93
N TYR A 161 -4.29 2.55 -2.86
CA TYR A 161 -3.32 3.43 -3.52
C TYR A 161 -2.04 3.62 -2.71
N PHE A 162 -2.18 3.81 -1.40
CA PHE A 162 -1.08 4.06 -0.50
C PHE A 162 -0.04 2.95 -0.51
N ASN A 163 -0.46 1.69 -0.57
CA ASN A 163 0.47 0.56 -0.58
C ASN A 163 1.45 0.64 -1.76
N GLY A 164 0.97 0.95 -2.97
CA GLY A 164 1.83 1.11 -4.14
C GLY A 164 2.79 2.30 -4.02
N GLU A 165 2.32 3.43 -3.49
CA GLU A 165 3.16 4.61 -3.25
C GLU A 165 4.17 4.37 -2.13
N PHE A 166 3.77 3.67 -1.07
CA PHE A 166 4.68 3.33 0.01
C PHE A 166 5.79 2.39 -0.44
N ASP A 167 5.48 1.38 -1.26
CA ASP A 167 6.49 0.49 -1.83
C ASP A 167 7.51 1.27 -2.67
N ARG A 168 7.05 2.21 -3.52
CA ARG A 168 7.92 3.09 -4.30
C ARG A 168 8.82 3.97 -3.41
N ILE A 169 8.25 4.55 -2.35
CA ILE A 169 8.97 5.39 -1.37
C ILE A 169 10.00 4.54 -0.62
N ALA A 170 9.63 3.31 -0.23
CA ALA A 170 10.50 2.40 0.50
C ALA A 170 11.66 1.90 -0.35
N ASP A 171 11.42 1.57 -1.62
CA ASP A 171 12.46 1.17 -2.58
C ASP A 171 13.47 2.29 -2.83
N ALA A 172 12.97 3.52 -2.98
CA ALA A 172 13.80 4.72 -3.13
C ALA A 172 14.51 5.11 -1.82
N LYS A 173 13.99 4.69 -0.66
CA LYS A 173 14.36 5.17 0.69
C LYS A 173 14.32 6.69 0.80
N ARG A 174 13.39 7.34 0.10
CA ARG A 174 13.23 8.80 0.04
C ARG A 174 11.75 9.15 0.08
N PHE A 175 11.38 10.02 1.01
CA PHE A 175 10.04 10.59 1.13
C PHE A 175 10.14 12.09 0.89
N THR A 176 9.76 12.52 -0.31
CA THR A 176 9.88 13.89 -0.76
C THR A 176 8.73 14.76 -0.26
N PRO A 177 8.87 16.10 -0.24
CA PRO A 177 7.75 17.01 0.05
C PRO A 177 6.58 16.82 -0.91
N GLU A 178 6.83 16.49 -2.18
CA GLU A 178 5.83 16.21 -3.20
C GLU A 178 5.05 14.93 -2.87
N ASP A 179 5.72 13.87 -2.44
CA ASP A 179 5.08 12.62 -1.99
C ASP A 179 4.16 12.89 -0.79
N GLU A 180 4.65 13.68 0.18
CA GLU A 180 3.86 14.03 1.37
C GLU A 180 2.62 14.84 0.98
N GLN A 181 2.76 15.82 0.09
CA GLN A 181 1.64 16.62 -0.37
C GLN A 181 0.61 15.77 -1.12
N GLN A 182 1.07 14.86 -1.99
CA GLN A 182 0.19 13.94 -2.70
C GLN A 182 -0.63 13.06 -1.75
N LEU A 183 -0.02 12.51 -0.70
CA LEU A 183 -0.73 11.71 0.30
C LEU A 183 -1.72 12.56 1.11
N ARG A 184 -1.36 13.80 1.47
CA ARG A 184 -2.26 14.75 2.16
C ARG A 184 -3.47 15.12 1.29
N ASP A 185 -3.24 15.40 0.02
CA ASP A 185 -4.30 15.74 -0.93
C ASP A 185 -5.26 14.56 -1.12
N MET A 186 -4.74 13.34 -1.16
CA MET A 186 -5.54 12.13 -1.24
C MET A 186 -6.41 11.94 0.00
N CYS A 187 -5.85 12.11 1.20
CA CYS A 187 -6.61 12.08 2.44
C CYS A 187 -7.70 13.16 2.48
N ALA A 188 -7.38 14.38 2.06
CA ALA A 188 -8.34 15.48 2.01
C ALA A 188 -9.49 15.22 1.02
N LYS A 189 -9.20 14.68 -0.18
CA LYS A 189 -10.23 14.30 -1.16
C LYS A 189 -11.17 13.21 -0.65
N LEU A 190 -10.65 12.29 0.16
CA LEU A 190 -11.43 11.20 0.75
C LEU A 190 -12.05 11.57 2.10
N ASP A 191 -11.77 12.75 2.63
CA ASP A 191 -12.22 13.19 3.97
C ASP A 191 -11.87 12.16 5.05
N ILE A 192 -10.58 11.78 5.10
CA ILE A 192 -10.01 10.89 6.11
C ILE A 192 -8.79 11.55 6.78
N PRO A 193 -8.48 11.23 8.05
CA PRO A 193 -7.31 11.76 8.71
C PRO A 193 -6.01 11.28 8.05
N TYR A 194 -5.01 12.18 8.02
CA TYR A 194 -3.64 11.88 7.59
C TYR A 194 -2.88 11.22 8.75
N GLU A 195 -3.11 9.94 8.95
CA GLU A 195 -2.56 9.18 10.06
C GLU A 195 -2.13 7.78 9.60
N PHE A 196 -0.97 7.34 10.06
CA PHE A 196 -0.40 6.05 9.74
C PHE A 196 -0.16 5.21 11.00
N LYS A 197 -0.03 3.89 10.81
CA LYS A 197 0.45 3.01 11.87
C LYS A 197 1.90 3.38 12.22
N ALA A 198 2.28 3.22 13.49
CA ALA A 198 3.57 3.65 14.01
C ALA A 198 4.79 3.15 13.19
N ASN A 199 4.75 1.92 12.71
CA ASN A 199 5.83 1.36 11.90
C ASN A 199 5.97 2.06 10.53
N ILE A 200 4.85 2.44 9.90
CA ILE A 200 4.83 3.19 8.64
C ILE A 200 5.29 4.63 8.87
N ASP A 201 4.75 5.28 9.90
CA ASP A 201 5.10 6.67 10.25
C ASP A 201 6.61 6.80 10.57
N ASN A 202 7.17 5.86 11.30
CA ASN A 202 8.61 5.79 11.57
C ASN A 202 9.42 5.65 10.27
N ALA A 203 8.98 4.77 9.35
CA ALA A 203 9.66 4.59 8.06
C ALA A 203 9.60 5.87 7.20
N LEU A 204 8.42 6.49 7.07
CA LEU A 204 8.25 7.75 6.34
C LEU A 204 9.09 8.87 6.95
N THR A 205 9.14 8.95 8.28
CA THR A 205 9.97 9.91 9.00
C THR A 205 11.46 9.71 8.70
N LYS A 206 11.95 8.47 8.72
CA LYS A 206 13.32 8.13 8.33
C LYS A 206 13.61 8.54 6.88
N TYR A 207 12.74 8.18 5.95
CA TYR A 207 12.94 8.50 4.52
C TYR A 207 12.89 10.01 4.24
N ARG A 208 12.09 10.76 5.01
CA ARG A 208 12.08 12.23 4.97
C ARG A 208 13.42 12.80 5.46
N TYR A 209 13.98 12.28 6.54
CA TYR A 209 15.30 12.71 7.01
C TYR A 209 16.42 12.39 6.01
N LEU A 210 16.36 11.24 5.35
CA LEU A 210 17.32 10.89 4.30
C LEU A 210 17.23 11.84 3.11
N TRP A 211 16.01 12.15 2.65
CA TRP A 211 15.80 13.13 1.58
C TRP A 211 16.31 14.53 1.97
N ASN A 212 15.97 14.98 3.18
CA ASN A 212 16.42 16.27 3.70
C ASN A 212 17.95 16.35 3.79
N ALA A 213 18.60 15.30 4.25
CA ALA A 213 20.06 15.24 4.33
C ALA A 213 20.75 15.46 2.98
N GLU A 214 20.09 15.02 1.89
CA GLU A 214 20.63 15.14 0.53
C GLU A 214 20.25 16.45 -0.19
N ASN A 215 19.07 17.00 0.08
CA ASN A 215 18.46 18.03 -0.76
C ASN A 215 18.16 19.35 -0.05
N ALA A 216 17.93 19.30 1.27
CA ALA A 216 17.68 20.52 2.04
C ALA A 216 18.99 21.19 2.50
N PRO A 217 18.96 22.48 2.87
CA PRO A 217 20.08 23.10 3.57
C PRO A 217 20.41 22.34 4.87
N LEU A 218 21.69 22.02 5.06
CA LEU A 218 22.12 21.35 6.29
C LEU A 218 21.86 22.26 7.50
N GLY A 219 21.32 21.67 8.55
CA GLY A 219 21.01 22.35 9.80
C GLY A 219 22.26 22.88 10.52
N ASN A 220 22.02 23.70 11.55
CA ASN A 220 23.05 24.13 12.49
C ASN A 220 22.65 23.61 13.90
N VAL A 221 23.41 22.66 14.39
CA VAL A 221 23.22 22.06 15.72
C VAL A 221 24.07 22.82 16.74
N LYS A 222 23.43 23.35 17.77
CA LYS A 222 24.15 23.97 18.89
C LYS A 222 24.89 22.91 19.70
N VAL A 223 26.16 23.16 19.99
CA VAL A 223 27.02 22.25 20.74
C VAL A 223 27.69 22.98 21.90
N ASP A 224 28.02 22.26 22.98
CA ASP A 224 28.60 22.81 24.20
C ASP A 224 30.13 22.72 24.22
N PHE A 225 30.76 22.48 23.08
CA PHE A 225 32.23 22.46 22.95
C PHE A 225 32.68 23.50 21.93
N PRO A 226 33.95 23.97 22.00
CA PRO A 226 34.45 25.01 21.10
C PRO A 226 34.55 24.51 19.68
N LEU A 227 33.94 25.26 18.74
CA LEU A 227 34.09 25.12 17.32
C LEU A 227 35.21 26.07 16.83
N GLU A 228 35.87 25.70 15.74
CA GLU A 228 36.84 26.55 15.05
C GLU A 228 36.11 27.72 14.33
N ASP A 229 36.88 28.78 13.96
CA ASP A 229 36.29 29.90 13.21
C ASP A 229 35.64 29.43 11.90
N GLY A 230 34.36 29.74 11.73
CA GLY A 230 33.58 29.30 10.56
C GLY A 230 33.17 27.83 10.59
N GLU A 231 33.41 27.10 11.66
CA GLU A 231 32.97 25.73 11.83
C GLU A 231 31.50 25.70 12.28
N ILE A 232 30.71 24.86 11.62
CA ILE A 232 29.27 24.65 11.87
C ILE A 232 29.04 23.15 12.10
N CYS A 233 28.41 22.81 13.23
CA CYS A 233 27.97 21.45 13.46
C CYS A 233 26.62 21.20 12.72
N HIS A 234 26.59 20.23 11.84
CA HIS A 234 25.40 19.92 11.02
C HIS A 234 24.59 18.78 11.59
N ALA A 235 25.19 17.87 12.33
CA ALA A 235 24.48 16.74 12.93
C ALA A 235 25.15 16.29 14.24
N ALA A 236 24.32 15.75 15.13
CA ALA A 236 24.75 15.10 16.37
C ALA A 236 23.87 13.89 16.66
N GLY A 237 24.48 12.81 17.15
CA GLY A 237 23.73 11.60 17.52
C GLY A 237 24.48 10.73 18.53
N GLN A 238 23.74 9.91 19.27
CA GLN A 238 24.34 8.92 20.16
C GLN A 238 25.09 7.87 19.33
N ALA A 239 26.31 7.58 19.74
CA ALA A 239 27.15 6.61 19.07
C ALA A 239 28.03 5.86 20.08
N ALA A 240 28.40 4.64 19.78
CA ALA A 240 29.42 3.90 20.47
C ALA A 240 30.67 3.80 19.59
N LEU A 241 31.83 4.14 20.16
CA LEU A 241 33.11 3.88 19.52
C LEU A 241 33.38 2.38 19.59
N CYS A 242 33.70 1.77 18.45
CA CYS A 242 33.93 0.34 18.33
C CYS A 242 35.29 0.01 17.76
N GLU A 243 35.76 -1.19 18.08
CA GLU A 243 36.87 -1.86 17.42
C GLU A 243 36.32 -3.06 16.67
N VAL A 244 36.61 -3.18 15.38
CA VAL A 244 36.21 -4.34 14.59
C VAL A 244 37.25 -5.43 14.85
N LYS A 245 36.79 -6.57 15.38
CA LYS A 245 37.61 -7.74 15.64
C LYS A 245 37.08 -8.94 14.88
N THR A 246 37.99 -9.66 14.26
CA THR A 246 37.67 -10.94 13.65
C THR A 246 37.61 -11.99 14.76
N VAL A 247 36.43 -12.55 14.99
CA VAL A 247 36.16 -13.59 15.99
C VAL A 247 35.75 -14.87 15.31
N ALA A 248 36.27 -16.00 15.79
CA ALA A 248 35.81 -17.29 15.33
C ALA A 248 34.35 -17.51 15.74
N LYS A 249 33.48 -17.81 14.79
CA LYS A 249 32.09 -18.15 15.07
C LYS A 249 32.05 -19.47 15.82
N GLU A 250 31.55 -19.47 17.07
CA GLU A 250 31.25 -20.71 17.78
C GLU A 250 30.11 -21.43 17.05
N ASP A 251 30.42 -22.54 16.40
CA ASP A 251 29.43 -23.38 15.73
C ASP A 251 28.47 -23.98 16.77
N ASN A 252 27.27 -23.47 16.84
CA ASN A 252 26.17 -24.04 17.62
C ASN A 252 25.65 -25.38 17.06
N TYR A 253 26.43 -26.07 16.22
CA TYR A 253 26.05 -27.34 15.60
C TYR A 253 25.97 -28.50 16.60
N TYR A 254 26.63 -28.39 17.77
CA TYR A 254 26.57 -29.41 18.81
C TYR A 254 25.24 -29.56 19.53
N GLN A 255 24.31 -28.60 19.41
CA GLN A 255 23.00 -28.69 20.06
C GLN A 255 21.97 -29.50 19.25
N LEU A 256 22.13 -29.67 17.94
CA LEU A 256 21.18 -30.40 17.11
C LEU A 256 21.42 -31.92 17.13
N THR A 257 22.67 -32.37 17.30
CA THR A 257 23.01 -33.82 17.36
C THR A 257 22.67 -34.48 18.69
N ARG A 258 22.48 -33.72 19.79
CA ARG A 258 22.07 -34.27 21.09
C ARG A 258 20.58 -34.58 21.22
N LYS A 259 19.72 -34.18 20.28
CA LYS A 259 18.26 -34.40 20.33
C LYS A 259 17.75 -35.52 19.43
N LEU A 260 18.59 -36.11 18.61
CA LEU A 260 18.25 -37.32 17.83
C LEU A 260 18.79 -38.59 18.53
N ARG A 261 18.01 -39.11 19.49
CA ARG A 261 18.16 -40.50 19.90
C ARG A 261 17.63 -41.36 18.78
N ILE A 262 18.52 -41.90 17.97
CA ILE A 262 18.24 -43.04 17.10
C ILE A 262 18.67 -44.29 17.88
N ASP A 263 17.82 -45.28 17.85
CA ASP A 263 17.87 -46.58 18.54
C ASP A 263 19.26 -47.24 18.61
N GLU A 264 19.52 -47.99 19.66
CA GLU A 264 20.81 -48.49 20.16
C GLU A 264 21.59 -49.47 19.24
N THR A 265 21.33 -49.56 17.96
CA THR A 265 21.96 -50.54 17.07
C THR A 265 22.82 -49.95 15.94
N ILE A 266 23.05 -48.66 15.84
CA ILE A 266 23.96 -48.10 14.83
C ILE A 266 25.04 -47.26 15.51
N SER A 267 26.23 -47.82 15.69
CA SER A 267 27.42 -47.10 16.08
C SER A 267 28.04 -46.42 14.85
N PHE A 268 27.87 -45.10 14.70
CA PHE A 268 28.67 -44.32 13.76
C PHE A 268 30.01 -43.98 14.45
N LYS A 269 31.11 -44.49 13.93
CA LYS A 269 32.43 -43.90 14.14
C LYS A 269 32.47 -42.60 13.36
N GLY A 270 32.31 -41.49 14.04
CA GLY A 270 32.50 -40.16 13.43
C GLY A 270 33.97 -39.94 13.13
N GLU A 271 34.36 -39.83 11.87
CA GLU A 271 35.59 -39.17 11.48
C GLU A 271 35.54 -37.74 11.89
N HIS A 272 36.59 -37.21 12.53
CA HIS A 272 36.77 -35.84 12.87
C HIS A 272 36.99 -35.07 11.56
N ILE A 273 35.92 -34.49 11.02
CA ILE A 273 36.02 -33.55 9.90
C ILE A 273 36.36 -32.19 10.54
N GLU A 274 37.56 -31.70 10.36
CA GLU A 274 37.94 -30.33 10.66
C GLU A 274 37.17 -29.40 9.71
N HIS A 275 36.12 -28.80 10.23
CA HIS A 275 35.43 -27.74 9.48
C HIS A 275 36.26 -26.45 9.54
N PRO A 276 36.44 -25.74 8.41
CA PRO A 276 37.11 -24.46 8.44
C PRO A 276 36.34 -23.51 9.36
N GLN A 277 37.01 -22.92 10.34
CA GLN A 277 36.40 -21.93 11.24
C GLN A 277 35.94 -20.76 10.40
N VAL A 278 34.63 -20.48 10.43
CA VAL A 278 34.08 -19.27 9.81
C VAL A 278 34.44 -18.11 10.73
N MET A 279 35.30 -17.23 10.23
CA MET A 279 35.69 -16.01 10.91
C MET A 279 34.63 -14.93 10.62
N GLU A 280 34.05 -14.36 11.66
CA GLU A 280 33.06 -13.27 11.54
C GLU A 280 33.64 -11.98 12.15
N GLU A 281 33.52 -10.87 11.43
CA GLU A 281 33.90 -9.57 11.96
C GLU A 281 32.84 -9.08 12.93
N THR A 282 33.23 -8.88 14.19
CA THR A 282 32.35 -8.40 15.24
C THR A 282 32.83 -7.07 15.79
N ALA A 283 31.92 -6.08 15.87
CA ALA A 283 32.21 -4.80 16.46
C ALA A 283 32.13 -4.85 18.00
N VAL A 284 33.26 -4.70 18.66
CA VAL A 284 33.35 -4.63 20.12
C VAL A 284 33.24 -3.18 20.56
N ILE A 285 32.26 -2.84 21.38
CA ILE A 285 32.07 -1.50 21.91
C ILE A 285 33.19 -1.19 22.94
N ILE A 286 33.91 -0.12 22.68
CA ILE A 286 34.96 0.40 23.56
C ILE A 286 34.40 1.44 24.54
N ASP A 287 33.55 2.34 24.00
CA ASP A 287 33.02 3.48 24.74
C ASP A 287 31.69 3.94 24.15
N ALA A 288 30.85 4.60 24.96
CA ALA A 288 29.57 5.15 24.52
C ALA A 288 29.55 6.67 24.72
N GLY A 289 29.15 7.41 23.71
CA GLY A 289 29.14 8.86 23.68
C GLY A 289 28.25 9.42 22.57
N TYR A 290 28.73 10.50 21.96
CA TYR A 290 28.06 11.22 20.88
C TYR A 290 28.97 11.43 19.70
N LEU A 291 28.43 11.25 18.49
CA LEU A 291 29.11 11.59 17.25
C LEU A 291 28.53 12.92 16.73
N PHE A 292 29.42 13.82 16.34
CA PHE A 292 29.10 15.12 15.75
C PHE A 292 29.75 15.23 14.40
N LEU A 293 29.00 15.76 13.43
CA LEU A 293 29.49 16.06 12.08
C LEU A 293 29.51 17.57 11.88
N THR A 294 30.66 18.10 11.63
CA THR A 294 30.82 19.51 11.28
C THR A 294 31.22 19.68 9.82
N ASN A 295 31.25 20.91 9.32
CA ASN A 295 31.77 21.20 7.98
C ASN A 295 33.30 21.01 7.86
N SER A 296 34.00 20.72 8.96
CA SER A 296 35.47 20.57 8.96
C SER A 296 35.97 19.24 9.55
N ARG A 297 35.24 18.60 10.42
CA ARG A 297 35.68 17.37 11.10
C ARG A 297 34.53 16.48 11.58
N ILE A 298 34.84 15.20 11.80
CA ILE A 298 34.05 14.23 12.55
C ILE A 298 34.56 14.25 13.99
N ILE A 299 33.66 14.40 14.97
CA ILE A 299 34.04 14.48 16.38
C ILE A 299 33.27 13.43 17.18
N TYR A 300 33.96 12.62 17.94
CA TYR A 300 33.35 11.73 18.92
C TYR A 300 33.72 12.23 20.34
N LEU A 301 32.70 12.41 21.16
CA LEU A 301 32.86 12.84 22.56
C LEU A 301 32.11 11.91 23.50
N SER A 302 32.78 11.48 24.53
CA SER A 302 32.23 10.79 25.71
C SER A 302 32.74 11.39 27.00
N LYS A 303 32.34 10.82 28.14
CA LYS A 303 32.89 11.18 29.45
C LYS A 303 34.36 10.79 29.61
N LYS A 304 34.84 9.84 28.81
CA LYS A 304 36.18 9.26 28.93
C LYS A 304 37.12 9.59 27.80
N LEU A 305 36.57 9.73 26.59
CA LEU A 305 37.35 9.85 25.36
C LEU A 305 36.83 11.00 24.48
N ALA A 306 37.82 11.68 23.88
CA ALA A 306 37.58 12.62 22.79
C ALA A 306 38.40 12.15 21.56
N LYS A 307 37.74 11.94 20.40
CA LYS A 307 38.39 11.61 19.15
C LYS A 307 37.88 12.54 18.07
N GLN A 308 38.77 12.89 17.16
CA GLN A 308 38.36 13.70 15.99
C GLN A 308 39.12 13.25 14.76
N ILE A 309 38.47 13.43 13.58
CA ILE A 309 39.05 13.24 12.25
C ILE A 309 38.76 14.51 11.46
N ARG A 310 39.80 15.23 11.02
CA ARG A 310 39.59 16.32 10.06
C ARG A 310 39.14 15.76 8.73
N LEU A 311 38.18 16.42 8.07
CA LEU A 311 37.70 15.94 6.79
C LEU A 311 38.77 15.98 5.68
N ASP A 312 39.82 16.78 5.87
CA ASP A 312 41.00 16.79 4.98
C ASP A 312 41.88 15.53 5.15
N ASP A 313 41.85 14.93 6.36
CA ASP A 313 42.57 13.70 6.65
C ASP A 313 41.76 12.44 6.38
N LEU A 314 40.47 12.60 6.06
CA LEU A 314 39.56 11.49 5.76
C LEU A 314 39.80 10.97 4.31
N LYS A 315 40.20 9.69 4.20
CA LYS A 315 40.39 9.00 2.93
C LYS A 315 39.06 8.49 2.36
N THR A 316 38.35 7.72 3.18
CA THR A 316 37.00 7.18 2.83
C THR A 316 36.15 7.09 4.11
N ALA A 317 34.86 7.07 3.91
CA ALA A 317 33.89 6.69 4.94
C ALA A 317 32.88 5.71 4.34
N ASP A 318 32.59 4.65 5.10
CA ASP A 318 31.72 3.58 4.69
C ASP A 318 30.63 3.32 5.74
N LEU A 319 29.47 2.83 5.33
CA LEU A 319 28.38 2.43 6.19
C LEU A 319 28.13 0.93 6.05
N SER A 320 28.34 0.17 7.12
CA SER A 320 28.02 -1.25 7.20
C SER A 320 26.94 -1.45 8.25
N THR A 321 25.74 -1.82 7.83
CA THR A 321 24.53 -1.95 8.68
C THR A 321 24.30 -0.67 9.50
N ASN A 322 24.86 -0.58 10.71
CA ASN A 322 24.71 0.55 11.63
C ASN A 322 26.05 1.09 12.14
N ILE A 323 27.14 0.78 11.46
CA ILE A 323 28.49 1.22 11.79
C ILE A 323 28.99 2.15 10.69
N ILE A 324 29.34 3.36 11.07
CA ILE A 324 30.05 4.29 10.20
C ILE A 324 31.54 4.09 10.43
N GLU A 325 32.28 3.67 9.41
CA GLU A 325 33.71 3.51 9.43
C GLU A 325 34.38 4.70 8.71
N ALA A 326 35.24 5.40 9.41
CA ALA A 326 35.98 6.54 8.90
C ALA A 326 37.46 6.18 8.79
N HIS A 327 37.98 6.07 7.58
CA HIS A 327 39.37 5.70 7.29
C HIS A 327 40.19 6.95 6.99
N GLN A 328 41.32 7.11 7.67
CA GLN A 328 42.21 8.25 7.51
C GLN A 328 43.36 7.98 6.53
N ASN A 329 43.95 9.03 6.01
CA ASN A 329 45.06 8.97 5.06
C ASN A 329 46.33 8.30 5.65
N ASP A 330 46.50 8.35 6.98
CA ASP A 330 47.60 7.72 7.71
C ASP A 330 47.38 6.22 7.97
N GLY A 331 46.25 5.66 7.53
CA GLY A 331 45.89 4.26 7.72
C GLY A 331 45.11 3.97 8.99
N GLN A 332 44.89 4.95 9.87
CA GLN A 332 44.03 4.77 11.04
C GLN A 332 42.55 4.75 10.64
N SER A 333 41.73 4.02 11.41
CA SER A 333 40.30 3.97 11.24
C SER A 333 39.56 4.09 12.55
N LEU A 334 38.41 4.77 12.53
CA LEU A 334 37.48 4.85 13.64
C LEU A 334 36.12 4.32 13.22
N SER A 335 35.54 3.46 14.04
CA SER A 335 34.23 2.85 13.76
C SER A 335 33.22 3.30 14.82
N PHE A 336 32.10 3.84 14.38
CA PHE A 336 31.03 4.40 15.20
C PHE A 336 29.75 3.62 15.01
N LYS A 337 29.32 2.83 15.98
CA LYS A 337 28.06 2.12 15.98
C LYS A 337 26.94 3.03 16.49
N MET A 338 25.86 3.08 15.75
CA MET A 338 24.66 3.87 16.08
C MET A 338 23.41 2.97 16.01
N GLN A 339 22.24 3.53 16.29
CA GLN A 339 20.99 2.89 15.91
C GLN A 339 20.89 2.89 14.37
N ASP A 340 20.31 1.84 13.80
CA ASP A 340 20.30 1.61 12.34
C ASP A 340 19.82 2.84 11.53
N ASP A 341 18.67 3.40 11.90
CA ASP A 341 18.09 4.55 11.22
C ASP A 341 18.94 5.83 11.40
N ALA A 342 19.52 6.03 12.58
CA ALA A 342 20.37 7.16 12.86
C ALA A 342 21.69 7.08 12.09
N ALA A 343 22.27 5.88 11.94
CA ALA A 343 23.48 5.66 11.17
C ALA A 343 23.30 6.03 9.69
N GLU A 344 22.20 5.58 9.07
CA GLU A 344 21.91 5.91 7.66
C GLU A 344 21.78 7.43 7.44
N VAL A 345 21.03 8.12 8.31
CA VAL A 345 20.85 9.59 8.20
C VAL A 345 22.17 10.32 8.46
N MET A 346 22.91 9.94 9.49
CA MET A 346 24.20 10.54 9.81
C MET A 346 25.19 10.35 8.65
N PHE A 347 25.23 9.18 8.06
CA PHE A 347 26.10 8.90 6.91
C PHE A 347 25.67 9.69 5.66
N ALA A 348 24.38 9.87 5.41
CA ALA A 348 23.89 10.70 4.32
C ALA A 348 24.30 12.17 4.50
N ILE A 349 24.25 12.70 5.73
CA ILE A 349 24.74 14.05 6.05
C ILE A 349 26.26 14.15 5.81
N LEU A 350 27.04 13.17 6.29
CA LEU A 350 28.49 13.14 6.05
C LEU A 350 28.82 13.18 4.55
N ARG A 351 28.18 12.34 3.76
CA ARG A 351 28.35 12.33 2.30
C ARG A 351 28.02 13.68 1.67
N ARG A 352 26.97 14.34 2.14
CA ARG A 352 26.59 15.66 1.66
C ARG A 352 27.63 16.70 2.02
N ILE A 353 28.14 16.73 3.23
CA ILE A 353 29.23 17.63 3.67
C ILE A 353 30.46 17.45 2.78
N LEU A 354 30.88 16.20 2.54
CA LEU A 354 32.02 15.89 1.67
C LEU A 354 31.79 16.35 0.22
N LYS A 355 30.59 16.15 -0.31
CA LYS A 355 30.22 16.61 -1.67
C LYS A 355 30.28 18.13 -1.77
N ASP A 356 29.70 18.86 -0.82
CA ASP A 356 29.63 20.32 -0.84
C ASP A 356 31.03 20.96 -0.67
N ARG A 357 31.97 20.28 0.02
CA ARG A 357 33.39 20.69 0.10
C ARG A 357 34.10 20.55 -1.23
N ASN A 358 33.89 19.46 -1.97
CA ASN A 358 34.55 19.19 -3.23
C ASN A 358 34.04 20.07 -4.38
N GLN A 359 32.97 20.83 -4.18
CA GLN A 359 32.39 21.77 -5.13
C GLN A 359 32.86 23.23 -4.92
N LYS A 360 33.52 23.51 -3.81
CA LYS A 360 34.16 24.81 -3.49
C LYS A 360 35.62 24.82 -3.88
#